data_2fd1f9f2af8da6f4b271df8000786cad
#
_entry.id   2fd1f9f2af8da6f4b271df8000786cad
#
_cell.length_a   1.000
_cell.length_b   1.000
_cell.length_c   1.000
_cell.angle_alpha   90.00
_cell.angle_beta   90.00
_cell.angle_gamma   90.00
#
_symmetry.space_group_name_H-M   'P 1'
#
loop_
_entity.id
_entity.type
_entity.pdbx_description
1 polymer ?
#
loop_
_entity_poly.entity_id
_entity_poly.type
_entity_poly.pdbx_seq_one_letter_code
_entity_poly.pdbx_strand_id
1 'polypeptide(L)'
;MMLKNIRVFLKGQAKESYLVLQRRHDKEARSLLRSIDRLLERLRENPQYGQPVPRRLYPKSLAALGIQNLYRAELAQYWRALYTIEGDEVGIYLFILAITDHKTYDRMFGY
;
A
#
# COMPACT_ATOMS: atom_id res chain seq x y z
N MET A 1 21.01 -6.64 20.29
CA MET A 1 19.65 -6.84 19.78
C MET A 1 19.67 -6.78 18.25
N MET A 2 19.19 -7.84 17.59
CA MET A 2 19.11 -7.85 16.14
C MET A 2 17.83 -7.17 15.69
N LEU A 3 17.97 -6.20 14.81
CA LEU A 3 16.80 -5.58 14.18
C LEU A 3 16.31 -6.51 13.06
N LYS A 4 14.98 -6.67 12.98
CA LYS A 4 14.40 -7.45 11.90
C LYS A 4 14.56 -6.71 10.58
N ASN A 5 14.79 -7.46 9.53
CA ASN A 5 14.87 -6.93 8.17
C ASN A 5 13.46 -6.55 7.71
N ILE A 6 13.30 -5.32 7.23
CA ILE A 6 12.01 -4.86 6.72
C ILE A 6 12.09 -4.78 5.21
N ARG A 7 11.19 -5.48 4.51
CA ARG A 7 11.09 -5.46 3.06
C ARG A 7 9.69 -5.08 2.62
N VAL A 8 9.61 -4.28 1.57
CA VAL A 8 8.33 -3.79 1.04
C VAL A 8 8.19 -4.26 -0.40
N PHE A 9 7.06 -4.86 -0.71
CA PHE A 9 6.77 -5.40 -2.05
C PHE A 9 5.49 -4.81 -2.60
N LEU A 10 5.47 -4.57 -3.90
CA LEU A 10 4.26 -4.21 -4.63
C LEU A 10 3.70 -5.48 -5.26
N LYS A 11 2.41 -5.76 -5.03
CA LYS A 11 1.75 -6.95 -5.57
C LYS A 11 0.46 -6.60 -6.29
N GLY A 12 0.08 -7.44 -7.23
CA GLY A 12 -1.21 -7.35 -7.91
C GLY A 12 -1.51 -5.96 -8.46
N GLN A 13 -2.64 -5.40 -8.07
CA GLN A 13 -3.09 -4.10 -8.55
C GLN A 13 -2.09 -2.98 -8.24
N ALA A 14 -1.43 -3.03 -7.08
CA ALA A 14 -0.43 -2.03 -6.73
C ALA A 14 0.74 -2.03 -7.71
N LYS A 15 1.22 -3.21 -8.07
CA LYS A 15 2.30 -3.35 -9.04
C LYS A 15 1.89 -2.84 -10.42
N GLU A 16 0.69 -3.20 -10.86
CA GLU A 16 0.17 -2.74 -12.15
C GLU A 16 0.02 -1.22 -12.18
N SER A 17 -0.53 -0.64 -11.13
CA SER A 17 -0.71 0.81 -11.02
C SER A 17 0.64 1.54 -11.09
N TYR A 18 1.64 1.03 -10.37
CA TYR A 18 2.98 1.60 -10.36
C TYR A 18 3.59 1.58 -11.77
N LEU A 19 3.48 0.45 -12.47
CA LEU A 19 4.01 0.31 -13.83
C LEU A 19 3.32 1.26 -14.81
N VAL A 20 2.01 1.42 -14.70
CA VAL A 20 1.25 2.37 -15.52
C VAL A 20 1.75 3.80 -15.28
N LEU A 21 1.93 4.18 -14.02
CA LEU A 21 2.43 5.51 -13.67
C LEU A 21 3.84 5.74 -14.23
N GLN A 22 4.69 4.73 -14.21
CA GLN A 22 6.04 4.83 -14.76
C GLN A 22 6.07 5.07 -16.28
N ARG A 23 5.05 4.59 -16.99
CA ARG A 23 4.94 4.80 -18.45
C ARG A 23 4.40 6.18 -18.81
N ARG A 24 3.75 6.85 -17.87
CA ARG A 24 3.26 8.20 -18.07
C ARG A 24 4.39 9.19 -17.80
N HIS A 25 4.42 10.28 -18.57
CA HIS A 25 5.48 11.30 -18.43
C HIS A 25 4.93 12.65 -17.99
N ASP A 26 3.67 12.70 -17.57
CA ASP A 26 3.04 13.92 -17.12
C ASP A 26 3.38 14.25 -15.65
N LYS A 27 3.15 15.48 -15.26
CA LYS A 27 3.43 16.01 -13.93
C LYS A 27 2.74 15.22 -12.83
N GLU A 28 1.48 14.87 -13.06
CA GLU A 28 0.67 14.15 -12.10
C GLU A 28 1.28 12.80 -11.77
N ALA A 29 1.64 12.03 -12.81
CA ALA A 29 2.25 10.72 -12.61
C ALA A 29 3.58 10.83 -11.87
N ARG A 30 4.41 11.81 -12.22
CA ARG A 30 5.70 12.01 -11.55
C ARG A 30 5.53 12.37 -10.09
N SER A 31 4.54 13.20 -9.77
CA SER A 31 4.22 13.58 -8.39
C SER A 31 3.77 12.36 -7.58
N LEU A 32 2.91 11.52 -8.18
CA LEU A 32 2.44 10.29 -7.54
C LEU A 32 3.58 9.32 -7.31
N LEU A 33 4.46 9.13 -8.29
CA LEU A 33 5.61 8.23 -8.15
C LEU A 33 6.52 8.67 -7.01
N ARG A 34 6.79 9.98 -6.89
CA ARG A 34 7.57 10.49 -5.76
C ARG A 34 6.89 10.24 -4.44
N SER A 35 5.57 10.38 -4.40
CA SER A 35 4.78 10.13 -3.20
C SER A 35 4.85 8.65 -2.79
N ILE A 36 4.78 7.75 -3.77
CA ILE A 36 4.90 6.31 -3.53
C ILE A 36 6.30 5.99 -3.01
N ASP A 37 7.35 6.54 -3.63
CA ASP A 37 8.72 6.28 -3.20
C ASP A 37 8.95 6.74 -1.77
N ARG A 38 8.40 7.90 -1.39
CA ARG A 38 8.47 8.37 0.00
C ARG A 38 7.73 7.45 0.96
N LEU A 39 6.59 6.93 0.54
CA LEU A 39 5.85 5.97 1.35
C LEU A 39 6.67 4.71 1.58
N LEU A 40 7.32 4.18 0.55
CA LEU A 40 8.16 2.99 0.67
C LEU A 40 9.27 3.20 1.70
N GLU A 41 9.90 4.38 1.68
CA GLU A 41 10.93 4.71 2.67
C GLU A 41 10.37 4.75 4.09
N ARG A 42 9.22 5.40 4.28
CA ARG A 42 8.57 5.49 5.60
C ARG A 42 8.17 4.13 6.13
N LEU A 43 7.69 3.25 5.27
CA LEU A 43 7.28 1.90 5.66
C LEU A 43 8.48 1.05 6.08
N ARG A 44 9.65 1.27 5.48
CA ARG A 44 10.87 0.58 5.91
C ARG A 44 11.33 1.02 7.29
N GLU A 45 11.03 2.25 7.67
CA GLU A 45 11.36 2.76 9.01
C GLU A 45 10.29 2.41 10.02
N ASN A 46 9.02 2.44 9.61
CA ASN A 46 7.89 2.18 10.49
C ASN A 46 6.79 1.44 9.72
N PRO A 47 6.72 0.11 9.81
CA PRO A 47 5.68 -0.66 9.12
C PRO A 47 4.26 -0.24 9.48
N GLN A 48 4.05 0.29 10.67
CA GLN A 48 2.72 0.72 11.13
C GLN A 48 2.45 2.20 10.88
N TYR A 49 3.17 2.79 9.93
CA TYR A 49 3.01 4.20 9.57
C TYR A 49 1.59 4.54 9.14
N GLY A 50 0.95 3.67 8.37
CA GLY A 50 -0.42 3.88 7.92
C GLY A 50 -1.45 3.71 9.03
N GLN A 51 -2.71 3.93 8.68
CA GLN A 51 -3.82 3.77 9.61
C GLN A 51 -4.43 2.37 9.47
N PRO A 52 -4.66 1.66 10.58
CA PRO A 52 -5.29 0.35 10.49
C PRO A 52 -6.74 0.48 10.01
N VAL A 53 -7.14 -0.45 9.15
CA VAL A 53 -8.52 -0.54 8.67
C VAL A 53 -9.23 -1.62 9.49
N PRO A 54 -10.40 -1.32 10.08
CA PRO A 54 -11.16 -2.34 10.81
C PRO A 54 -11.53 -3.51 9.89
N ARG A 55 -11.47 -4.73 10.42
CA ARG A 55 -11.72 -5.94 9.64
C ARG A 55 -13.07 -5.92 8.92
N ARG A 56 -14.10 -5.42 9.58
CA ARG A 56 -15.45 -5.35 9.01
C ARG A 56 -15.53 -4.48 7.74
N LEU A 57 -14.53 -3.61 7.54
CA LEU A 57 -14.49 -2.70 6.39
C LEU A 57 -13.60 -3.19 5.26
N TYR A 58 -12.97 -4.36 5.41
CA TYR A 58 -12.09 -4.87 4.35
C TYR A 58 -12.85 -5.03 3.04
N PRO A 59 -12.33 -4.49 1.93
CA PRO A 59 -12.90 -4.79 0.61
C PRO A 59 -12.90 -6.29 0.37
N LYS A 60 -13.94 -6.80 -0.26
CA LYS A 60 -14.09 -8.24 -0.51
C LYS A 60 -12.90 -8.82 -1.25
N SER A 61 -12.39 -8.09 -2.24
CA SER A 61 -11.25 -8.53 -3.04
C SER A 61 -9.99 -8.74 -2.19
N LEU A 62 -9.81 -7.93 -1.14
CA LEU A 62 -8.65 -8.04 -0.24
C LEU A 62 -8.91 -9.07 0.84
N ALA A 63 -10.13 -9.12 1.38
CA ALA A 63 -10.51 -10.13 2.37
C ALA A 63 -10.31 -11.55 1.82
N ALA A 64 -10.59 -11.73 0.53
CA ALA A 64 -10.43 -13.03 -0.13
C ALA A 64 -8.97 -13.52 -0.17
N LEU A 65 -8.01 -12.63 0.03
CA LEU A 65 -6.58 -13.00 0.07
C LEU A 65 -6.18 -13.62 1.41
N GLY A 66 -7.07 -13.64 2.40
CA GLY A 66 -6.77 -14.21 3.71
C GLY A 66 -5.81 -13.39 4.55
N ILE A 67 -5.75 -12.08 4.33
CA ILE A 67 -4.84 -11.20 5.08
C ILE A 67 -5.27 -11.07 6.54
N GLN A 68 -4.30 -10.94 7.43
CA GLN A 68 -4.54 -10.86 8.87
C GLN A 68 -4.72 -9.42 9.36
N ASN A 69 -4.27 -8.45 8.57
CA ASN A 69 -4.35 -7.03 8.88
C ASN A 69 -4.40 -6.23 7.59
N LEU A 70 -4.83 -4.98 7.70
CA LEU A 70 -4.87 -4.07 6.55
C LEU A 70 -4.64 -2.66 7.05
N TYR A 71 -3.78 -1.94 6.35
CA TYR A 71 -3.45 -0.54 6.64
C TYR A 71 -3.67 0.32 5.42
N ARG A 72 -4.03 1.56 5.67
CA ARG A 72 -4.23 2.58 4.64
C ARG A 72 -3.19 3.68 4.81
N ALA A 73 -2.56 4.10 3.72
CA ALA A 73 -1.66 5.24 3.71
C ALA A 73 -2.08 6.24 2.64
N GLU A 74 -2.03 7.52 3.01
CA GLU A 74 -2.36 8.61 2.09
C GLU A 74 -1.19 8.85 1.13
N LEU A 75 -1.51 9.12 -0.12
CA LEU A 75 -0.56 9.51 -1.16
C LEU A 75 -0.96 10.89 -1.69
N ALA A 76 -0.12 11.46 -2.55
CA ALA A 76 -0.43 12.73 -3.20
C ALA A 76 -1.74 12.63 -3.99
N GLN A 77 -2.41 13.79 -4.18
CA GLN A 77 -3.59 13.91 -5.04
C GLN A 77 -4.77 13.01 -4.62
N TYR A 78 -4.91 12.77 -3.31
CA TYR A 78 -5.98 11.94 -2.74
C TYR A 78 -5.91 10.47 -3.18
N TRP A 79 -4.78 10.02 -3.68
CA TRP A 79 -4.53 8.60 -3.90
C TRP A 79 -4.23 7.92 -2.57
N ARG A 80 -4.45 6.62 -2.52
CA ARG A 80 -4.23 5.83 -1.31
C ARG A 80 -3.57 4.51 -1.64
N ALA A 81 -2.76 4.04 -0.69
CA ALA A 81 -2.19 2.70 -0.74
C ALA A 81 -2.80 1.85 0.35
N LEU A 82 -3.09 0.60 0.03
CA LEU A 82 -3.56 -0.39 0.99
C LEU A 82 -2.49 -1.47 1.10
N TYR A 83 -2.09 -1.79 2.33
CA TYR A 83 -1.03 -2.77 2.52
C TYR A 83 -1.28 -3.65 3.73
N THR A 84 -0.63 -4.82 3.75
CA THR A 84 -0.67 -5.76 4.87
C THR A 84 0.75 -6.00 5.37
N ILE A 85 0.86 -6.35 6.63
CA ILE A 85 2.12 -6.63 7.29
C ILE A 85 2.16 -8.11 7.66
N GLU A 86 3.23 -8.79 7.24
CA GLU A 86 3.50 -10.17 7.63
C GLU A 86 4.90 -10.21 8.24
N GLY A 87 5.15 -11.21 9.08
CA GLY A 87 6.46 -11.32 9.69
C GLY A 87 6.74 -12.70 10.22
N ASP A 88 8.02 -12.95 10.38
CA ASP A 88 8.54 -14.15 11.01
C ASP A 88 9.70 -13.76 11.93
N GLU A 89 10.49 -14.72 12.37
CA GLU A 89 11.62 -14.46 13.28
C GLU A 89 12.74 -13.67 12.61
N VAL A 90 12.82 -13.72 11.27
CA VAL A 90 13.92 -13.14 10.50
C VAL A 90 13.57 -11.75 9.98
N GLY A 91 12.35 -11.53 9.56
CA GLY A 91 11.99 -10.28 8.91
C GLY A 91 10.55 -9.88 9.04
N ILE A 92 10.30 -8.66 8.59
CA ILE A 92 8.97 -8.08 8.48
C ILE A 92 8.76 -7.77 7.01
N TYR A 93 7.64 -8.24 6.45
CA TYR A 93 7.33 -8.09 5.04
C TYR A 93 6.03 -7.32 4.88
N LEU A 94 6.10 -6.23 4.12
CA LEU A 94 4.93 -5.44 3.79
C LEU A 94 4.57 -5.69 2.34
N PHE A 95 3.30 -6.01 2.09
CA PHE A 95 2.80 -6.20 0.74
C PHE A 95 1.80 -5.10 0.44
N ILE A 96 2.17 -4.20 -0.45
CA ILE A 96 1.24 -3.18 -0.93
C ILE A 96 0.36 -3.85 -1.97
N LEU A 97 -0.92 -3.93 -1.66
CA LEU A 97 -1.90 -4.70 -2.42
C LEU A 97 -2.70 -3.85 -3.40
N ALA A 98 -2.83 -2.56 -3.11
CA ALA A 98 -3.57 -1.66 -3.98
C ALA A 98 -2.99 -0.24 -3.86
N ILE A 99 -2.91 0.44 -5.01
CA ILE A 99 -2.61 1.87 -5.10
C ILE A 99 -3.68 2.44 -6.02
N THR A 100 -4.57 3.27 -5.46
CA THR A 100 -5.76 3.71 -6.17
C THR A 100 -6.04 5.19 -5.96
N ASP A 101 -6.72 5.80 -6.92
CA ASP A 101 -7.31 7.13 -6.73
C ASP A 101 -8.49 7.03 -5.75
N HIS A 102 -8.98 8.18 -5.29
CA HIS A 102 -10.03 8.18 -4.27
C HIS A 102 -11.36 7.60 -4.76
N LYS A 103 -11.68 7.73 -6.04
CA LYS A 103 -12.92 7.17 -6.60
C LYS A 103 -12.89 5.64 -6.58
N THR A 104 -11.78 5.06 -7.01
CA THR A 104 -11.59 3.61 -6.98
C THR A 104 -11.58 3.11 -5.55
N TYR A 105 -10.90 3.83 -4.65
CA TYR A 105 -10.88 3.52 -3.23
C TYR A 105 -12.29 3.47 -2.66
N ASP A 106 -13.09 4.52 -2.93
CA ASP A 106 -14.46 4.59 -2.42
C ASP A 106 -15.31 3.42 -2.91
N ARG A 107 -15.15 3.04 -4.18
CA ARG A 107 -15.86 1.88 -4.73
C ARG A 107 -15.44 0.57 -4.05
N MET A 108 -14.17 0.39 -3.78
CA MET A 108 -13.66 -0.80 -3.09
C MET A 108 -14.27 -0.95 -1.71
N PHE A 109 -14.44 0.15 -1.00
CA PHE A 109 -14.98 0.15 0.36
C PHE A 109 -16.50 0.30 0.43
N GLY A 110 -17.16 0.47 -0.72
CA GLY A 110 -18.61 0.60 -0.76
C GLY A 110 -19.14 1.98 -0.36
N TYR A 111 -18.30 2.99 -0.47
CA TYR A 111 -18.68 4.36 -0.13
C TYR A 111 -19.40 5.06 -1.28
#